data_2292e6d5cbfae8eb46217bde7b1786a5
#
_entry.id   2292e6d5cbfae8eb46217bde7b1786a5
#
_cell.length_a   1.000
_cell.length_b   1.000
_cell.length_c   1.000
_cell.angle_alpha   90.00
_cell.angle_beta   90.00
_cell.angle_gamma   90.00
#
_symmetry.space_group_name_H-M   'P 1'
#
loop_
_entity.id
_entity.type
_entity.pdbx_description
1 polymer ?
#
loop_
_entity_poly.entity_id
_entity_poly.type
_entity_poly.pdbx_seq_one_letter_code
_entity_poly.pdbx_strand_id
1 'polypeptide(L)'
;MISKLKFIDKFREVKNLEIIENKSDVKRLSKDFYNYSPILTEKLDECIADLVVRPSDHKAVKEVAEICWELSIPLTLRGSGTGNYGQAVPLFKGVVMQMSQFNKLEEFDPDTGFVKVQSGCVMGDLNKQLEKYGRELRLLPSTWKTATIGGFIAGGSGGIGSIRWGFLRDPGNLIGLEAVTMNEKPELLKFDAEESEPLNHAYGTNGIITSLLLATDIKRKWYSLVIDCIEFEKTIEILKTLTSAAINLKLGAILEEEIVDQMPKWFKSKSRSHKILIQSTLGGIKTIELICKKFKVESTLLGEEEKLVNGISDVVWNHTTLHMRSRDKNWTYLQMLLPLNNELELINFLRKKWGKKVLWHLEAVSQQGSPRLAALPVIKWNGVEELNEIMEDCKKLGAFIFNPHVLTVEGGGLGVVDADQVKAKLRFDPKGLLNPGKLEGWEVKEQFKI
;
A
#
# COMPACT_ATOMS: atom_id res chain seq x y z
N MET A 1 -15.22 9.86 -34.25
CA MET A 1 -14.20 8.98 -33.65
C MET A 1 -12.84 9.28 -34.31
N ILE A 2 -11.90 9.92 -33.61
CA ILE A 2 -10.54 10.17 -34.13
C ILE A 2 -9.90 8.80 -34.31
N SER A 3 -9.28 8.52 -35.48
CA SER A 3 -8.62 7.22 -35.71
C SER A 3 -7.46 7.07 -34.69
N LYS A 4 -7.24 5.84 -34.20
CA LYS A 4 -6.16 5.51 -33.22
C LYS A 4 -4.80 6.10 -33.61
N LEU A 5 -4.50 6.17 -34.88
CA LEU A 5 -3.26 6.77 -35.42
C LEU A 5 -3.19 8.29 -35.17
N LYS A 6 -4.28 9.04 -35.38
CA LYS A 6 -4.25 10.50 -35.22
C LYS A 6 -4.10 10.97 -33.77
N PHE A 7 -4.53 10.17 -32.81
CA PHE A 7 -4.39 10.55 -31.40
C PHE A 7 -2.94 10.31 -30.90
N ILE A 8 -2.29 9.25 -31.34
CA ILE A 8 -0.90 8.93 -30.98
C ILE A 8 0.08 10.00 -31.51
N ASP A 9 -0.16 10.51 -32.74
CA ASP A 9 0.69 11.52 -33.35
C ASP A 9 0.78 12.81 -32.51
N LYS A 10 -0.30 13.23 -31.83
CA LYS A 10 -0.23 14.37 -30.89
C LYS A 10 0.77 14.16 -29.75
N PHE A 11 0.85 12.96 -29.21
CA PHE A 11 1.84 12.67 -28.14
C PHE A 11 3.28 12.65 -28.66
N ARG A 12 3.51 12.31 -29.94
CA ARG A 12 4.84 12.32 -30.57
C ARG A 12 5.43 13.73 -30.69
N GLU A 13 4.59 14.75 -30.67
CA GLU A 13 5.01 16.16 -30.70
C GLU A 13 5.48 16.66 -29.32
N VAL A 14 5.13 15.98 -28.24
CA VAL A 14 5.49 16.34 -26.87
C VAL A 14 6.98 16.05 -26.62
N LYS A 15 7.73 17.08 -26.26
CA LYS A 15 9.15 16.92 -25.88
C LYS A 15 9.28 16.25 -24.52
N ASN A 16 10.38 15.53 -24.32
CA ASN A 16 10.68 14.85 -23.05
C ASN A 16 9.62 13.83 -22.64
N LEU A 17 8.99 13.18 -23.65
CA LEU A 17 7.99 12.14 -23.49
C LEU A 17 8.47 10.86 -24.20
N GLU A 18 8.66 9.79 -23.45
CA GLU A 18 8.83 8.45 -24.02
C GLU A 18 7.45 7.85 -24.31
N ILE A 19 7.27 7.28 -25.50
CA ILE A 19 6.02 6.65 -25.95
C ILE A 19 6.26 5.15 -26.12
N ILE A 20 5.39 4.34 -25.54
CA ILE A 20 5.45 2.89 -25.58
C ILE A 20 4.19 2.38 -26.28
N GLU A 21 4.37 1.87 -27.49
CA GLU A 21 3.31 1.34 -28.36
C GLU A 21 3.37 -0.19 -28.50
N ASN A 22 4.45 -0.82 -28.05
CA ASN A 22 4.60 -2.27 -28.13
C ASN A 22 3.51 -2.96 -27.34
N LYS A 23 2.71 -3.82 -27.99
CA LYS A 23 1.54 -4.48 -27.39
C LYS A 23 1.86 -5.26 -26.11
N SER A 24 3.01 -5.93 -26.05
CA SER A 24 3.39 -6.72 -24.86
C SER A 24 3.69 -5.82 -23.66
N ASP A 25 4.39 -4.70 -23.91
CA ASP A 25 4.71 -3.73 -22.85
C ASP A 25 3.49 -2.94 -22.41
N VAL A 26 2.62 -2.51 -23.34
CA VAL A 26 1.35 -1.86 -23.02
C VAL A 26 0.50 -2.79 -22.17
N LYS A 27 0.36 -4.08 -22.54
CA LYS A 27 -0.37 -5.07 -21.74
C LYS A 27 0.22 -5.23 -20.34
N ARG A 28 1.54 -5.38 -20.22
CA ARG A 28 2.24 -5.51 -18.92
C ARG A 28 2.09 -4.26 -18.06
N LEU A 29 2.20 -3.08 -18.65
CA LEU A 29 2.09 -1.79 -17.95
C LEU A 29 0.65 -1.37 -17.66
N SER A 30 -0.34 -2.06 -18.20
CA SER A 30 -1.76 -1.90 -17.87
C SER A 30 -2.20 -2.74 -16.67
N LYS A 31 -1.34 -3.59 -16.10
CA LYS A 31 -1.67 -4.48 -15.00
C LYS A 31 -0.91 -4.13 -13.74
N ASP A 32 -1.54 -4.33 -12.58
CA ASP A 32 -0.90 -4.38 -11.26
C ASP A 32 -1.05 -5.79 -10.65
N PHE A 33 -0.96 -5.95 -9.35
CA PHE A 33 -1.09 -7.26 -8.67
C PHE A 33 -2.54 -7.58 -8.24
N TYR A 34 -3.56 -7.06 -8.94
CA TYR A 34 -4.97 -7.35 -8.66
C TYR A 34 -5.32 -8.84 -8.64
N ASN A 35 -4.48 -9.68 -9.20
CA ASN A 35 -4.66 -11.13 -9.25
C ASN A 35 -4.61 -11.82 -7.89
N TYR A 36 -4.35 -11.09 -6.80
CA TYR A 36 -4.57 -11.58 -5.44
C TYR A 36 -6.06 -11.77 -5.15
N SER A 37 -6.92 -11.05 -5.86
CA SER A 37 -8.36 -11.17 -5.82
C SER A 37 -8.89 -11.93 -7.05
N PRO A 38 -9.51 -13.09 -6.90
CA PRO A 38 -10.19 -13.76 -8.02
C PRO A 38 -11.27 -12.88 -8.66
N ILE A 39 -12.01 -12.11 -7.84
CA ILE A 39 -13.04 -11.16 -8.30
C ILE A 39 -12.46 -10.09 -9.22
N LEU A 40 -11.33 -9.48 -8.80
CA LEU A 40 -10.68 -8.45 -9.61
C LEU A 40 -10.01 -9.04 -10.85
N THR A 41 -9.52 -10.27 -10.77
CA THR A 41 -8.94 -10.97 -11.93
C THR A 41 -9.99 -11.09 -13.05
N GLU A 42 -11.18 -11.55 -12.72
CA GLU A 42 -12.27 -11.66 -13.69
C GLU A 42 -12.64 -10.31 -14.33
N LYS A 43 -12.68 -9.25 -13.53
CA LYS A 43 -13.06 -7.90 -13.98
C LYS A 43 -11.99 -7.17 -14.78
N LEU A 44 -10.70 -7.40 -14.48
CA LEU A 44 -9.62 -6.54 -14.94
C LEU A 44 -8.68 -7.16 -15.98
N ASP A 45 -8.79 -8.44 -16.25
CA ASP A 45 -7.81 -9.15 -17.09
C ASP A 45 -7.75 -8.61 -18.54
N GLU A 46 -8.89 -8.10 -19.04
CA GLU A 46 -9.00 -7.52 -20.38
C GLU A 46 -8.87 -5.98 -20.40
N CYS A 47 -8.64 -5.34 -19.24
CA CYS A 47 -8.47 -3.90 -19.15
C CYS A 47 -7.04 -3.51 -19.56
N ILE A 48 -6.87 -3.04 -20.80
CA ILE A 48 -5.58 -2.70 -21.40
C ILE A 48 -5.68 -1.31 -22.01
N ALA A 49 -4.68 -0.45 -21.74
CA ALA A 49 -4.55 0.87 -22.35
C ALA A 49 -4.33 0.82 -23.87
N ASP A 50 -4.57 1.93 -24.52
CA ASP A 50 -4.22 2.10 -25.93
C ASP A 50 -2.73 2.49 -26.12
N LEU A 51 -2.16 3.17 -25.10
CA LEU A 51 -0.83 3.75 -25.11
C LEU A 51 -0.27 3.86 -23.70
N VAL A 52 1.05 3.74 -23.56
CA VAL A 52 1.75 4.12 -22.32
C VAL A 52 2.73 5.24 -22.62
N VAL A 53 2.77 6.24 -21.74
CA VAL A 53 3.70 7.37 -21.84
C VAL A 53 4.51 7.54 -20.58
N ARG A 54 5.76 8.05 -20.71
CA ARG A 54 6.65 8.37 -19.59
C ARG A 54 7.17 9.79 -19.75
N PRO A 55 6.58 10.77 -19.09
CA PRO A 55 7.10 12.13 -19.07
C PRO A 55 8.35 12.20 -18.19
N SER A 56 9.32 13.06 -18.55
CA SER A 56 10.52 13.30 -17.75
C SER A 56 10.60 14.70 -17.13
N ASP A 57 9.64 15.57 -17.43
CA ASP A 57 9.51 16.89 -16.82
C ASP A 57 8.03 17.33 -16.67
N HIS A 58 7.82 18.38 -15.90
CA HIS A 58 6.48 18.93 -15.64
C HIS A 58 5.79 19.47 -16.91
N LYS A 59 6.57 19.93 -17.88
CA LYS A 59 6.00 20.43 -19.14
C LYS A 59 5.39 19.29 -19.93
N ALA A 60 6.09 18.15 -20.04
CA ALA A 60 5.55 16.96 -20.67
C ALA A 60 4.30 16.42 -19.95
N VAL A 61 4.27 16.43 -18.61
CA VAL A 61 3.09 16.05 -17.84
C VAL A 61 1.89 16.94 -18.18
N LYS A 62 2.08 18.27 -18.22
CA LYS A 62 1.01 19.22 -18.57
C LYS A 62 0.50 19.01 -19.99
N GLU A 63 1.42 18.89 -20.98
CA GLU A 63 1.06 18.70 -22.39
C GLU A 63 0.29 17.38 -22.58
N VAL A 64 0.68 16.28 -21.88
CA VAL A 64 -0.08 15.01 -21.90
C VAL A 64 -1.47 15.20 -21.29
N ALA A 65 -1.60 15.90 -20.15
CA ALA A 65 -2.87 16.18 -19.52
C ALA A 65 -3.78 17.01 -20.44
N GLU A 66 -3.24 18.05 -21.09
CA GLU A 66 -3.94 18.92 -22.03
C GLU A 66 -4.46 18.12 -23.24
N ILE A 67 -3.62 17.30 -23.87
CA ILE A 67 -4.03 16.44 -24.99
C ILE A 67 -5.16 15.50 -24.57
N CYS A 68 -5.03 14.86 -23.41
CA CYS A 68 -6.07 13.98 -22.89
C CYS A 68 -7.37 14.76 -22.60
N TRP A 69 -7.28 15.97 -22.05
CA TRP A 69 -8.43 16.84 -21.81
C TRP A 69 -9.13 17.24 -23.11
N GLU A 70 -8.38 17.76 -24.10
CA GLU A 70 -8.92 18.15 -25.41
C GLU A 70 -9.65 17.01 -26.11
N LEU A 71 -9.04 15.82 -26.13
CA LEU A 71 -9.55 14.66 -26.83
C LEU A 71 -10.50 13.80 -25.97
N SER A 72 -10.76 14.19 -24.71
CA SER A 72 -11.54 13.42 -23.74
C SER A 72 -11.04 11.97 -23.61
N ILE A 73 -9.74 11.79 -23.51
CA ILE A 73 -9.07 10.49 -23.36
C ILE A 73 -8.83 10.18 -21.88
N PRO A 74 -9.29 9.02 -21.37
CA PRO A 74 -8.97 8.57 -20.02
C PRO A 74 -7.46 8.47 -19.78
N LEU A 75 -7.01 8.92 -18.61
CA LEU A 75 -5.61 8.92 -18.19
C LEU A 75 -5.47 8.17 -16.86
N THR A 76 -4.78 7.05 -16.86
CA THR A 76 -4.50 6.27 -15.66
C THR A 76 -3.07 6.49 -15.23
N LEU A 77 -2.86 6.87 -13.97
CA LEU A 77 -1.54 7.11 -13.42
C LEU A 77 -0.91 5.81 -12.91
N ARG A 78 0.39 5.67 -13.09
CA ARG A 78 1.15 4.49 -12.67
C ARG A 78 2.52 4.86 -12.11
N GLY A 79 2.84 4.35 -10.93
CA GLY A 79 4.22 4.22 -10.46
C GLY A 79 4.84 2.92 -10.98
N SER A 80 5.29 2.04 -10.08
CA SER A 80 5.77 0.69 -10.45
C SER A 80 4.64 -0.33 -10.67
N GLY A 81 3.40 -0.01 -10.25
CA GLY A 81 2.25 -0.91 -10.36
C GLY A 81 2.32 -2.08 -9.40
N THR A 82 2.81 -1.86 -8.19
CA THR A 82 2.92 -2.86 -7.12
C THR A 82 1.66 -2.96 -6.25
N GLY A 83 0.65 -2.13 -6.50
CA GLY A 83 -0.66 -2.22 -5.87
C GLY A 83 -1.40 -3.50 -6.26
N ASN A 84 -2.40 -3.89 -5.47
CA ASN A 84 -3.13 -5.14 -5.66
C ASN A 84 -4.67 -4.98 -5.62
N TYR A 85 -5.16 -3.75 -5.71
CA TYR A 85 -6.58 -3.43 -5.82
C TYR A 85 -7.00 -2.99 -7.23
N GLY A 86 -6.13 -3.17 -8.24
CA GLY A 86 -6.39 -2.67 -9.58
C GLY A 86 -6.24 -1.15 -9.72
N GLN A 87 -5.56 -0.48 -8.76
CA GLN A 87 -5.44 0.99 -8.74
C GLN A 87 -4.84 1.56 -10.03
N ALA A 88 -3.84 0.86 -10.60
CA ALA A 88 -3.13 1.29 -11.81
C ALA A 88 -3.64 0.65 -13.10
N VAL A 89 -4.82 0.03 -13.08
CA VAL A 89 -5.42 -0.64 -14.24
C VAL A 89 -6.36 0.31 -14.98
N PRO A 90 -6.18 0.54 -16.29
CA PRO A 90 -7.01 1.45 -17.10
C PRO A 90 -8.35 0.82 -17.45
N LEU A 91 -9.42 1.10 -16.70
CA LEU A 91 -10.75 0.50 -16.90
C LEU A 91 -11.36 0.87 -18.25
N PHE A 92 -11.09 2.06 -18.76
CA PHE A 92 -11.69 2.63 -19.97
C PHE A 92 -10.67 2.82 -21.09
N LYS A 93 -9.64 1.97 -21.17
CA LYS A 93 -8.55 2.11 -22.15
C LYS A 93 -7.81 3.44 -21.98
N GLY A 94 -7.58 4.18 -23.08
CA GLY A 94 -6.88 5.46 -23.06
C GLY A 94 -5.38 5.35 -22.81
N VAL A 95 -4.83 6.27 -22.03
CA VAL A 95 -3.40 6.41 -21.79
C VAL A 95 -3.04 5.98 -20.37
N VAL A 96 -1.98 5.20 -20.21
CA VAL A 96 -1.29 5.02 -18.93
C VAL A 96 -0.09 5.96 -18.87
N MET A 97 -0.04 6.84 -17.87
CA MET A 97 1.12 7.69 -17.61
C MET A 97 1.96 7.07 -16.50
N GLN A 98 3.13 6.56 -16.85
CA GLN A 98 4.07 5.97 -15.90
C GLN A 98 5.09 7.01 -15.45
N MET A 99 5.10 7.32 -14.13
CA MET A 99 5.91 8.39 -13.53
C MET A 99 7.37 8.00 -13.23
N SER A 100 7.86 6.89 -13.76
CA SER A 100 9.17 6.33 -13.41
C SER A 100 10.37 7.22 -13.72
N GLN A 101 10.23 8.22 -14.61
CA GLN A 101 11.29 9.19 -14.91
C GLN A 101 11.30 10.40 -13.96
N PHE A 102 10.26 10.56 -13.12
CA PHE A 102 10.23 11.48 -11.99
C PHE A 102 10.84 10.81 -10.75
N ASN A 103 12.15 10.64 -10.70
CA ASN A 103 12.83 9.77 -9.73
C ASN A 103 13.93 10.42 -8.91
N LYS A 104 13.96 11.76 -8.82
CA LYS A 104 15.01 12.50 -8.11
C LYS A 104 14.60 12.81 -6.66
N LEU A 105 15.56 12.70 -5.75
CA LEU A 105 15.51 13.42 -4.47
C LEU A 105 15.85 14.88 -4.81
N GLU A 106 14.91 15.81 -4.58
CA GLU A 106 15.05 17.22 -4.96
C GLU A 106 15.72 18.04 -3.87
N GLU A 107 15.30 17.85 -2.62
CA GLU A 107 15.77 18.62 -1.49
C GLU A 107 15.70 17.80 -0.20
N PHE A 108 16.61 18.04 0.72
CA PHE A 108 16.60 17.52 2.08
C PHE A 108 16.87 18.67 3.05
N ASP A 109 15.97 18.86 4.00
CA ASP A 109 16.11 19.83 5.09
C ASP A 109 16.72 19.14 6.32
N PRO A 110 17.96 19.48 6.71
CA PRO A 110 18.64 18.86 7.84
C PRO A 110 18.01 19.23 9.20
N ASP A 111 17.37 20.38 9.31
CA ASP A 111 16.81 20.88 10.57
C ASP A 111 15.51 20.13 10.92
N THR A 112 14.63 19.95 9.96
CA THR A 112 13.35 19.26 10.14
C THR A 112 13.43 17.78 9.81
N GLY A 113 14.38 17.36 8.99
CA GLY A 113 14.44 16.02 8.41
C GLY A 113 13.38 15.78 7.34
N PHE A 114 12.82 16.84 6.76
CA PHE A 114 11.90 16.72 5.64
C PHE A 114 12.67 16.47 4.34
N VAL A 115 12.04 15.70 3.47
CA VAL A 115 12.59 15.40 2.14
C VAL A 115 11.58 15.75 1.06
N LYS A 116 12.02 16.52 0.05
CA LYS A 116 11.28 16.73 -1.18
C LYS A 116 11.76 15.74 -2.23
N VAL A 117 10.84 14.94 -2.77
CA VAL A 117 11.17 13.85 -3.68
C VAL A 117 10.14 13.72 -4.78
N GLN A 118 10.58 13.40 -5.99
CA GLN A 118 9.72 13.15 -7.14
C GLN A 118 8.95 11.84 -7.00
N SER A 119 7.71 11.81 -7.49
CA SER A 119 6.73 10.75 -7.25
C SER A 119 7.12 9.37 -7.80
N GLY A 120 7.93 9.31 -8.84
CA GLY A 120 8.43 8.07 -9.44
C GLY A 120 9.69 7.50 -8.79
N CYS A 121 10.22 8.16 -7.75
CA CYS A 121 11.37 7.64 -7.03
C CYS A 121 11.03 6.31 -6.34
N VAL A 122 11.84 5.28 -6.57
CA VAL A 122 11.68 3.97 -5.91
C VAL A 122 12.03 4.11 -4.44
N MET A 123 11.18 3.62 -3.55
CA MET A 123 11.34 3.79 -2.11
C MET A 123 12.62 3.17 -1.57
N GLY A 124 13.06 2.03 -2.14
CA GLY A 124 14.34 1.41 -1.79
C GLY A 124 15.54 2.30 -2.10
N ASP A 125 15.54 2.93 -3.27
CA ASP A 125 16.60 3.84 -3.70
C ASP A 125 16.56 5.14 -2.88
N LEU A 126 15.36 5.66 -2.59
CA LEU A 126 15.17 6.82 -1.74
C LEU A 126 15.70 6.55 -0.32
N ASN A 127 15.32 5.43 0.26
CA ASN A 127 15.75 5.07 1.61
C ASN A 127 17.29 4.97 1.70
N LYS A 128 17.93 4.40 0.69
CA LYS A 128 19.40 4.35 0.57
C LYS A 128 20.02 5.74 0.42
N GLN A 129 19.39 6.65 -0.30
CA GLN A 129 19.86 8.03 -0.41
C GLN A 129 19.74 8.80 0.91
N LEU A 130 18.69 8.54 1.70
CA LEU A 130 18.46 9.15 3.01
C LEU A 130 19.50 8.72 4.06
N GLU A 131 20.15 7.57 3.91
CA GLU A 131 21.23 7.12 4.81
C GLU A 131 22.38 8.11 4.92
N LYS A 132 22.68 8.86 3.85
CA LYS A 132 23.72 9.91 3.84
C LYS A 132 23.43 11.02 4.83
N TYR A 133 22.16 11.21 5.17
CA TYR A 133 21.67 12.21 6.11
C TYR A 133 21.32 11.61 7.48
N GLY A 134 21.62 10.33 7.71
CA GLY A 134 21.24 9.62 8.93
C GLY A 134 19.73 9.45 9.08
N ARG A 135 19.01 9.36 7.99
CA ARG A 135 17.54 9.28 7.95
C ARG A 135 17.05 8.02 7.26
N GLU A 136 15.79 7.65 7.51
CA GLU A 136 15.07 6.56 6.88
C GLU A 136 13.60 6.95 6.67
N LEU A 137 12.92 6.31 5.73
CA LEU A 137 11.47 6.46 5.54
C LEU A 137 10.71 5.92 6.75
N ARG A 138 9.65 6.64 7.14
CA ARG A 138 8.78 6.26 8.27
C ARG A 138 7.99 4.99 7.98
N LEU A 139 7.44 4.88 6.77
CA LEU A 139 6.55 3.81 6.35
C LEU A 139 7.07 3.15 5.08
N LEU A 140 7.03 1.83 5.04
CA LEU A 140 7.50 1.02 3.91
C LEU A 140 6.44 -0.06 3.60
N PRO A 141 5.83 -0.07 2.40
CA PRO A 141 4.99 -1.21 1.99
C PRO A 141 5.86 -2.47 1.84
N SER A 142 5.28 -3.65 1.85
CA SER A 142 6.05 -4.90 1.63
C SER A 142 6.88 -4.85 0.33
N THR A 143 6.38 -4.15 -0.68
CA THR A 143 7.01 -3.99 -2.00
C THR A 143 8.00 -2.81 -2.09
N TRP A 144 8.43 -2.22 -0.96
CA TRP A 144 9.24 -1.00 -0.93
C TRP A 144 10.51 -1.04 -1.78
N LYS A 145 11.08 -2.23 -2.01
CA LYS A 145 12.26 -2.41 -2.88
C LYS A 145 12.00 -2.01 -4.34
N THR A 146 10.74 -1.98 -4.76
CA THR A 146 10.32 -1.69 -6.14
C THR A 146 9.19 -0.66 -6.24
N ALA A 147 8.42 -0.43 -5.19
CA ALA A 147 7.34 0.55 -5.17
C ALA A 147 7.87 1.97 -5.30
N THR A 148 7.17 2.83 -6.04
CA THR A 148 7.46 4.27 -6.08
C THR A 148 6.76 4.99 -4.94
N ILE A 149 7.37 6.06 -4.45
CA ILE A 149 6.83 6.84 -3.33
C ILE A 149 5.48 7.49 -3.68
N GLY A 150 5.32 8.03 -4.88
CA GLY A 150 4.05 8.58 -5.34
C GLY A 150 2.95 7.53 -5.48
N GLY A 151 3.31 6.31 -5.95
CA GLY A 151 2.37 5.19 -5.99
C GLY A 151 1.93 4.74 -4.60
N PHE A 152 2.84 4.78 -3.62
CA PHE A 152 2.52 4.47 -2.22
C PHE A 152 1.58 5.51 -1.60
N ILE A 153 1.84 6.82 -1.81
CA ILE A 153 0.94 7.89 -1.35
C ILE A 153 -0.43 7.79 -2.02
N ALA A 154 -0.48 7.53 -3.32
CA ALA A 154 -1.74 7.49 -4.06
C ALA A 154 -2.60 6.25 -3.75
N GLY A 155 -2.03 5.14 -3.30
CA GLY A 155 -2.79 3.89 -3.19
C GLY A 155 -2.43 2.98 -2.02
N GLY A 156 -1.47 3.36 -1.17
CA GLY A 156 -1.10 2.62 0.03
C GLY A 156 -1.86 3.08 1.27
N SER A 157 -1.82 2.29 2.32
CA SER A 157 -2.44 2.63 3.60
C SER A 157 -1.49 2.51 4.79
N GLY A 158 -0.63 1.51 4.82
CA GLY A 158 0.32 1.24 5.89
C GLY A 158 1.41 0.27 5.44
N GLY A 159 2.23 -0.17 6.39
CA GLY A 159 3.34 -1.06 6.13
C GLY A 159 4.29 -1.18 7.32
N ILE A 160 5.50 -1.63 7.07
CA ILE A 160 6.59 -1.64 8.04
C ILE A 160 6.80 -0.21 8.54
N GLY A 161 6.81 -0.02 9.84
CA GLY A 161 6.84 1.31 10.49
C GLY A 161 5.49 1.78 11.02
N SER A 162 4.36 1.17 10.60
CA SER A 162 3.03 1.56 11.08
C SER A 162 2.84 1.39 12.59
N ILE A 163 3.59 0.53 13.23
CA ILE A 163 3.62 0.39 14.69
C ILE A 163 4.09 1.68 15.41
N ARG A 164 4.90 2.50 14.71
CA ARG A 164 5.43 3.77 15.24
C ARG A 164 4.69 5.00 14.72
N TRP A 165 4.38 4.99 13.42
CA TRP A 165 3.98 6.17 12.66
C TRP A 165 2.53 6.10 12.18
N GLY A 166 1.79 5.06 12.61
CA GLY A 166 0.40 4.88 12.21
C GLY A 166 0.23 4.55 10.72
N PHE A 167 -0.88 4.95 10.18
CA PHE A 167 -1.20 4.79 8.77
C PHE A 167 -0.69 5.98 7.94
N LEU A 168 -0.68 5.82 6.62
CA LEU A 168 -0.15 6.82 5.71
C LEU A 168 -0.90 8.16 5.80
N ARG A 169 -2.22 8.12 6.03
CA ARG A 169 -3.07 9.30 6.23
C ARG A 169 -3.03 9.89 7.65
N ASP A 170 -2.30 9.27 8.58
CA ASP A 170 -2.15 9.87 9.91
C ASP A 170 -1.31 11.15 9.80
N PRO A 171 -1.70 12.23 10.53
CA PRO A 171 -1.05 13.53 10.43
C PRO A 171 0.47 13.47 10.65
N GLY A 172 1.21 14.21 9.83
CA GLY A 172 2.66 14.34 9.93
C GLY A 172 3.47 13.32 9.13
N ASN A 173 2.85 12.37 8.42
CA ASN A 173 3.56 11.50 7.48
C ASN A 173 3.76 12.19 6.12
N LEU A 174 2.70 12.79 5.56
CA LEU A 174 2.75 13.64 4.38
C LEU A 174 2.72 15.11 4.84
N ILE A 175 3.71 15.89 4.41
CA ILE A 175 3.84 17.31 4.78
C ILE A 175 3.32 18.21 3.66
N GLY A 176 3.29 17.72 2.44
CA GLY A 176 2.77 18.41 1.27
C GLY A 176 3.07 17.67 -0.01
N LEU A 177 2.51 18.14 -1.11
CA LEU A 177 2.80 17.60 -2.43
C LEU A 177 2.66 18.64 -3.54
N GLU A 178 3.15 18.32 -4.71
CA GLU A 178 2.91 19.03 -5.95
C GLU A 178 2.17 18.12 -6.93
N ALA A 179 1.11 18.64 -7.55
CA ALA A 179 0.35 17.89 -8.54
C ALA A 179 -0.05 18.76 -9.72
N VAL A 180 -0.16 18.13 -10.90
CA VAL A 180 -0.69 18.76 -12.12
C VAL A 180 -2.18 18.45 -12.23
N THR A 181 -2.98 19.46 -12.55
CA THR A 181 -4.41 19.33 -12.77
C THR A 181 -4.74 18.69 -14.12
N MET A 182 -5.95 18.15 -14.25
CA MET A 182 -6.51 17.58 -15.47
C MET A 182 -7.68 18.44 -15.95
N ASN A 183 -7.38 19.61 -16.50
CA ASN A 183 -8.35 20.59 -16.98
C ASN A 183 -7.90 21.20 -18.31
N GLU A 184 -8.63 22.20 -18.82
CA GLU A 184 -8.36 22.85 -20.11
C GLU A 184 -6.94 23.46 -20.17
N LYS A 185 -6.43 23.98 -19.07
CA LYS A 185 -5.09 24.55 -18.93
C LYS A 185 -4.42 23.94 -17.72
N PRO A 186 -3.73 22.79 -17.87
CA PRO A 186 -3.13 22.08 -16.74
C PRO A 186 -2.12 22.94 -15.97
N GLU A 187 -2.30 23.05 -14.68
CA GLU A 187 -1.46 23.83 -13.78
C GLU A 187 -0.71 22.92 -12.81
N LEU A 188 0.51 23.30 -12.45
CA LEU A 188 1.24 22.70 -11.35
C LEU A 188 0.89 23.45 -10.07
N LEU A 189 0.22 22.77 -9.15
CA LEU A 189 -0.20 23.30 -7.87
C LEU A 189 0.65 22.72 -6.75
N LYS A 190 0.85 23.53 -5.70
CA LYS A 190 1.52 23.11 -4.46
C LYS A 190 0.47 23.07 -3.35
N PHE A 191 0.53 22.03 -2.56
CA PHE A 191 -0.40 21.75 -1.49
C PHE A 191 0.38 21.56 -0.18
N ASP A 192 -0.09 22.11 0.90
CA ASP A 192 0.38 21.79 2.24
C ASP A 192 -0.17 20.43 2.72
N ALA A 193 0.04 20.10 3.99
CA ALA A 193 -0.37 18.80 4.53
C ALA A 193 -1.89 18.60 4.46
N GLU A 194 -2.69 19.60 4.84
CA GLU A 194 -4.15 19.54 4.88
C GLU A 194 -4.74 19.50 3.46
N GLU A 195 -4.27 20.39 2.60
CA GLU A 195 -4.68 20.48 1.20
C GLU A 195 -4.30 19.21 0.39
N SER A 196 -3.29 18.45 0.84
CA SER A 196 -2.82 17.20 0.20
C SER A 196 -3.72 16.01 0.48
N GLU A 197 -4.49 16.03 1.57
CA GLU A 197 -5.29 14.87 2.01
C GLU A 197 -6.29 14.37 0.96
N PRO A 198 -6.98 15.20 0.19
CA PRO A 198 -7.86 14.72 -0.88
C PRO A 198 -7.17 14.01 -2.03
N LEU A 199 -5.83 14.13 -2.15
CA LEU A 199 -5.02 13.44 -3.15
C LEU A 199 -4.34 12.18 -2.57
N ASN A 200 -4.23 12.11 -1.23
CA ASN A 200 -3.66 10.99 -0.50
C ASN A 200 -4.65 9.81 -0.49
N HIS A 201 -4.19 8.63 -0.86
CA HIS A 201 -5.01 7.42 -1.00
C HIS A 201 -6.25 7.61 -1.90
N ALA A 202 -6.10 8.36 -2.99
CA ALA A 202 -7.16 8.66 -3.96
C ALA A 202 -7.00 7.90 -5.29
N TYR A 203 -6.12 6.89 -5.37
CA TYR A 203 -5.83 6.08 -6.56
C TYR A 203 -5.49 6.92 -7.81
N GLY A 204 -4.95 8.13 -7.61
CA GLY A 204 -4.61 9.04 -8.72
C GLY A 204 -5.82 9.59 -9.46
N THR A 205 -6.98 9.68 -8.82
CA THR A 205 -8.21 10.23 -9.42
C THR A 205 -8.28 11.76 -9.35
N ASN A 206 -7.54 12.39 -8.42
CA ASN A 206 -7.74 13.78 -8.03
C ASN A 206 -6.60 14.72 -8.43
N GLY A 207 -5.58 14.23 -9.14
CA GLY A 207 -4.44 15.02 -9.59
C GLY A 207 -3.26 14.13 -9.97
N ILE A 208 -2.36 14.66 -10.80
CA ILE A 208 -1.15 13.97 -11.25
C ILE A 208 0.00 14.37 -10.31
N ILE A 209 0.24 13.58 -9.28
CA ILE A 209 1.27 13.86 -8.26
C ILE A 209 2.65 13.79 -8.92
N THR A 210 3.43 14.88 -8.83
CA THR A 210 4.77 14.98 -9.40
C THR A 210 5.87 14.99 -8.34
N SER A 211 5.65 15.64 -7.21
CA SER A 211 6.60 15.70 -6.08
C SER A 211 5.88 15.58 -4.75
N LEU A 212 6.60 15.16 -3.74
CA LEU A 212 6.11 14.94 -2.37
C LEU A 212 7.07 15.56 -1.38
N LEU A 213 6.54 16.20 -0.35
CA LEU A 213 7.29 16.62 0.84
C LEU A 213 6.91 15.69 1.99
N LEU A 214 7.87 14.91 2.47
CA LEU A 214 7.67 13.85 3.45
C LEU A 214 8.50 14.08 4.71
N ALA A 215 7.96 13.69 5.86
CA ALA A 215 8.74 13.55 7.07
C ALA A 215 9.49 12.22 7.08
N THR A 216 10.75 12.26 7.55
CA THR A 216 11.59 11.07 7.71
C THR A 216 11.82 10.74 9.18
N ASP A 217 12.27 9.53 9.48
CA ASP A 217 12.73 9.12 10.83
C ASP A 217 14.26 9.12 10.87
N ILE A 218 14.81 9.16 12.09
CA ILE A 218 16.25 8.96 12.32
C ILE A 218 16.59 7.51 11.96
N LYS A 219 17.62 7.31 11.14
CA LYS A 219 18.11 5.97 10.77
C LYS A 219 18.56 5.20 12.00
N ARG A 220 18.04 3.99 12.14
CA ARG A 220 18.43 3.06 13.22
C ARG A 220 18.89 1.73 12.65
N LYS A 221 19.72 1.03 13.41
CA LYS A 221 19.99 -0.38 13.16
C LYS A 221 18.84 -1.21 13.74
N TRP A 222 18.12 -1.86 12.85
CA TRP A 222 17.01 -2.73 13.20
C TRP A 222 17.46 -4.18 13.22
N TYR A 223 17.16 -4.87 14.30
CA TYR A 223 17.49 -6.28 14.50
C TYR A 223 16.21 -7.09 14.45
N SER A 224 16.27 -8.20 13.73
CA SER A 224 15.15 -9.10 13.54
C SER A 224 15.21 -10.27 14.50
N LEU A 225 14.09 -10.50 15.17
CA LEU A 225 13.89 -11.61 16.10
C LEU A 225 12.64 -12.38 15.69
N VAL A 226 12.69 -13.70 15.94
CA VAL A 226 11.55 -14.61 15.81
C VAL A 226 11.28 -15.23 17.17
N ILE A 227 10.03 -15.20 17.62
CA ILE A 227 9.60 -15.84 18.86
C ILE A 227 8.69 -17.01 18.49
N ASP A 228 9.03 -18.19 18.99
CA ASP A 228 8.26 -19.41 18.79
C ASP A 228 7.20 -19.58 19.89
N CYS A 229 5.95 -19.84 19.51
CA CYS A 229 4.85 -20.05 20.45
C CYS A 229 3.90 -21.16 19.97
N ILE A 230 3.56 -22.09 20.85
CA ILE A 230 2.65 -23.20 20.52
C ILE A 230 1.18 -22.77 20.59
N GLU A 231 0.84 -21.87 21.51
CA GLU A 231 -0.51 -21.40 21.74
C GLU A 231 -0.75 -20.09 20.97
N PHE A 232 -1.72 -20.07 20.05
CA PHE A 232 -1.98 -18.91 19.21
C PHE A 232 -2.43 -17.68 20.03
N GLU A 233 -3.33 -17.87 20.99
CA GLU A 233 -3.83 -16.81 21.84
C GLU A 233 -2.70 -16.11 22.61
N LYS A 234 -1.73 -16.89 23.05
CA LYS A 234 -0.54 -16.38 23.74
C LYS A 234 0.33 -15.52 22.85
N THR A 235 0.37 -15.77 21.53
CA THR A 235 1.10 -14.89 20.60
C THR A 235 0.55 -13.47 20.63
N ILE A 236 -0.77 -13.32 20.69
CA ILE A 236 -1.45 -12.01 20.74
C ILE A 236 -1.11 -11.30 22.06
N GLU A 237 -1.16 -12.03 23.18
CA GLU A 237 -0.83 -11.49 24.50
C GLU A 237 0.63 -10.99 24.54
N ILE A 238 1.56 -11.78 24.00
CA ILE A 238 2.99 -11.41 23.92
C ILE A 238 3.15 -10.17 23.03
N LEU A 239 2.56 -10.13 21.84
CA LEU A 239 2.68 -9.00 20.94
C LEU A 239 2.09 -7.73 21.54
N LYS A 240 0.91 -7.79 22.19
CA LYS A 240 0.32 -6.66 22.92
C LYS A 240 1.22 -6.20 24.06
N THR A 241 1.87 -7.11 24.79
CA THR A 241 2.83 -6.76 25.84
C THR A 241 4.05 -6.05 25.26
N LEU A 242 4.60 -6.53 24.13
CA LEU A 242 5.74 -5.92 23.46
C LEU A 242 5.41 -4.52 22.92
N THR A 243 4.22 -4.32 22.35
CA THR A 243 3.79 -3.00 21.83
C THR A 243 3.53 -1.98 22.93
N SER A 244 3.17 -2.44 24.12
CA SER A 244 2.95 -1.59 25.31
C SER A 244 4.23 -1.34 26.11
N ALA A 245 5.30 -2.09 25.84
CA ALA A 245 6.59 -1.90 26.49
C ALA A 245 7.32 -0.67 25.94
N ALA A 246 8.15 -0.02 26.78
CA ALA A 246 8.94 1.15 26.38
C ALA A 246 10.17 0.76 25.52
N ILE A 247 9.93 0.08 24.38
CA ILE A 247 10.95 -0.36 23.43
C ILE A 247 10.71 0.21 22.04
N ASN A 248 11.79 0.39 21.28
CA ASN A 248 11.67 0.84 19.91
C ASN A 248 11.38 -0.35 18.99
N LEU A 249 10.15 -0.44 18.48
CA LEU A 249 9.73 -1.42 17.50
C LEU A 249 9.54 -0.74 16.13
N LYS A 250 9.95 -1.40 15.05
CA LYS A 250 9.66 -1.01 13.66
C LYS A 250 8.60 -1.92 13.04
N LEU A 251 8.59 -3.17 13.49
CA LEU A 251 7.68 -4.21 13.03
C LEU A 251 7.30 -5.12 14.19
N GLY A 252 6.06 -5.56 14.22
CA GLY A 252 5.56 -6.63 15.06
C GLY A 252 4.47 -7.38 14.32
N ALA A 253 4.67 -8.66 14.01
CA ALA A 253 3.70 -9.46 13.26
C ALA A 253 3.53 -10.85 13.89
N ILE A 254 2.37 -11.48 13.63
CA ILE A 254 2.10 -12.88 14.02
C ILE A 254 1.74 -13.66 12.75
N LEU A 255 2.37 -14.81 12.56
CA LEU A 255 2.00 -15.80 11.56
C LEU A 255 1.52 -17.08 12.22
N GLU A 256 0.32 -17.52 11.87
CA GLU A 256 -0.23 -18.82 12.29
C GLU A 256 0.61 -19.97 11.73
N GLU A 257 0.72 -21.11 12.43
CA GLU A 257 1.61 -22.21 12.05
C GLU A 257 1.38 -22.75 10.64
N GLU A 258 0.11 -22.80 10.20
CA GLU A 258 -0.23 -23.23 8.83
C GLU A 258 0.33 -22.28 7.76
N ILE A 259 0.40 -20.97 8.07
CA ILE A 259 1.05 -19.98 7.21
C ILE A 259 2.56 -20.21 7.23
N VAL A 260 3.16 -20.40 8.41
CA VAL A 260 4.61 -20.67 8.57
C VAL A 260 5.03 -21.90 7.75
N ASP A 261 4.21 -22.94 7.71
CA ASP A 261 4.47 -24.15 6.93
C ASP A 261 4.60 -23.88 5.40
N GLN A 262 4.00 -22.81 4.91
CA GLN A 262 4.06 -22.40 3.50
C GLN A 262 5.18 -21.40 3.19
N MET A 263 5.81 -20.82 4.21
CA MET A 263 6.88 -19.84 4.03
C MET A 263 8.14 -20.45 3.39
N PRO A 264 9.07 -19.63 2.89
CA PRO A 264 10.34 -20.10 2.34
C PRO A 264 11.14 -20.95 3.34
N LYS A 265 11.96 -21.90 2.82
CA LYS A 265 12.72 -22.84 3.65
C LYS A 265 13.61 -22.17 4.70
N TRP A 266 14.19 -21.00 4.38
CA TRP A 266 15.06 -20.26 5.31
C TRP A 266 14.34 -19.78 6.57
N PHE A 267 13.00 -19.63 6.48
CA PHE A 267 12.17 -19.13 7.57
C PHE A 267 11.61 -20.26 8.47
N LYS A 268 11.60 -21.49 7.98
CA LYS A 268 11.02 -22.63 8.71
C LYS A 268 11.85 -23.01 9.93
N SER A 269 11.22 -23.17 11.07
CA SER A 269 11.84 -23.76 12.26
C SER A 269 11.74 -25.29 12.25
N LYS A 270 12.46 -25.95 13.15
CA LYS A 270 12.43 -27.42 13.30
C LYS A 270 11.12 -27.92 13.93
N SER A 271 10.44 -27.07 14.71
CA SER A 271 9.16 -27.40 15.37
C SER A 271 8.00 -26.63 14.73
N ARG A 272 6.84 -27.24 14.66
CA ARG A 272 5.60 -26.55 14.29
C ARG A 272 5.22 -25.60 15.42
N SER A 273 5.09 -24.32 15.08
CA SER A 273 4.73 -23.27 16.02
C SER A 273 4.23 -22.03 15.27
N HIS A 274 3.39 -21.25 15.94
CA HIS A 274 3.11 -19.89 15.52
C HIS A 274 4.36 -19.04 15.72
N LYS A 275 4.54 -18.01 14.90
CA LYS A 275 5.69 -17.11 14.96
C LYS A 275 5.26 -15.70 15.29
N ILE A 276 5.96 -15.06 16.22
CA ILE A 276 5.92 -13.62 16.39
C ILE A 276 7.22 -13.06 15.79
N LEU A 277 7.09 -12.12 14.85
CA LEU A 277 8.19 -11.50 14.14
C LEU A 277 8.35 -10.07 14.64
N ILE A 278 9.54 -9.72 15.07
CA ILE A 278 9.82 -8.42 15.67
C ILE A 278 11.06 -7.78 15.03
N GLN A 279 10.94 -6.51 14.65
CA GLN A 279 12.10 -5.65 14.42
C GLN A 279 12.24 -4.64 15.56
N SER A 280 13.39 -4.66 16.21
CA SER A 280 13.70 -3.76 17.33
C SER A 280 15.13 -3.23 17.25
N THR A 281 15.40 -2.16 17.97
CA THR A 281 16.79 -1.71 18.19
C THR A 281 17.51 -2.62 19.18
N LEU A 282 18.84 -2.60 19.15
CA LEU A 282 19.68 -3.43 20.06
C LEU A 282 19.27 -3.28 21.53
N GLY A 283 18.95 -2.04 21.97
CA GLY A 283 18.50 -1.78 23.33
C GLY A 283 17.18 -2.45 23.70
N GLY A 284 16.31 -2.72 22.71
CA GLY A 284 15.03 -3.41 22.94
C GLY A 284 15.15 -4.91 23.09
N ILE A 285 16.22 -5.54 22.55
CA ILE A 285 16.36 -7.01 22.50
C ILE A 285 16.34 -7.61 23.91
N LYS A 286 17.09 -7.05 24.85
CA LYS A 286 17.12 -7.56 26.24
C LYS A 286 15.76 -7.50 26.92
N THR A 287 14.99 -6.46 26.66
CA THR A 287 13.63 -6.33 27.19
C THR A 287 12.71 -7.38 26.56
N ILE A 288 12.85 -7.62 25.26
CA ILE A 288 12.11 -8.67 24.56
C ILE A 288 12.43 -10.05 25.15
N GLU A 289 13.72 -10.36 25.37
CA GLU A 289 14.15 -11.60 26.00
C GLU A 289 13.59 -11.79 27.42
N LEU A 290 13.51 -10.72 28.21
CA LEU A 290 12.89 -10.76 29.55
C LEU A 290 11.38 -11.04 29.46
N ILE A 291 10.69 -10.43 28.51
CA ILE A 291 9.27 -10.69 28.25
C ILE A 291 9.09 -12.15 27.81
N CYS A 292 9.92 -12.65 26.90
CA CYS A 292 9.89 -14.07 26.48
C CYS A 292 10.07 -15.03 27.65
N LYS A 293 11.00 -14.74 28.58
CA LYS A 293 11.19 -15.52 29.80
C LYS A 293 9.93 -15.54 30.68
N LYS A 294 9.28 -14.37 30.85
CA LYS A 294 8.00 -14.26 31.60
C LYS A 294 6.92 -15.15 31.00
N PHE A 295 6.83 -15.17 29.68
CA PHE A 295 5.86 -16.00 28.97
C PHE A 295 6.31 -17.44 28.72
N LYS A 296 7.53 -17.82 29.13
CA LYS A 296 8.12 -19.16 28.92
C LYS A 296 8.11 -19.55 27.43
N VAL A 297 8.56 -18.64 26.57
CA VAL A 297 8.74 -18.87 25.13
C VAL A 297 10.18 -18.56 24.74
N GLU A 298 10.62 -19.17 23.63
CA GLU A 298 11.96 -18.97 23.09
C GLU A 298 11.97 -17.89 22.01
N SER A 299 13.02 -17.09 21.99
CA SER A 299 13.28 -16.11 20.94
C SER A 299 14.61 -16.39 20.26
N THR A 300 14.66 -16.22 18.95
CA THR A 300 15.85 -16.35 18.12
C THR A 300 16.19 -15.01 17.49
N LEU A 301 17.37 -14.48 17.78
CA LEU A 301 17.91 -13.30 17.11
C LEU A 301 18.48 -13.73 15.75
N LEU A 302 17.93 -13.21 14.65
CA LEU A 302 18.41 -13.47 13.30
C LEU A 302 19.61 -12.58 12.93
N GLY A 303 19.65 -11.35 13.44
CA GLY A 303 20.70 -10.37 13.19
C GLY A 303 20.14 -9.00 12.77
N GLU A 304 21.02 -8.13 12.26
CA GLU A 304 20.67 -6.81 11.73
C GLU A 304 19.95 -7.00 10.38
N GLU A 305 18.70 -6.54 10.27
CA GLU A 305 17.80 -6.80 9.13
C GLU A 305 18.43 -6.47 7.78
N GLU A 306 19.10 -5.34 7.67
CA GLU A 306 19.72 -4.88 6.42
C GLU A 306 20.92 -5.74 5.96
N LYS A 307 21.47 -6.53 6.86
CA LYS A 307 22.59 -7.45 6.56
C LYS A 307 22.12 -8.87 6.27
N LEU A 308 20.85 -9.16 6.50
CA LEU A 308 20.28 -10.45 6.20
C LEU A 308 20.07 -10.60 4.69
N VAL A 309 20.41 -11.76 4.13
CA VAL A 309 20.10 -12.08 2.73
C VAL A 309 18.59 -12.13 2.52
N ASN A 310 17.89 -12.66 3.53
CA ASN A 310 16.42 -12.69 3.61
C ASN A 310 16.02 -12.27 5.02
N GLY A 311 15.32 -11.17 5.13
CA GLY A 311 14.85 -10.62 6.39
C GLY A 311 13.39 -10.96 6.68
N ILE A 312 12.94 -10.69 7.90
CA ILE A 312 11.53 -10.89 8.25
C ILE A 312 10.60 -9.96 7.47
N SER A 313 11.08 -8.83 6.98
CA SER A 313 10.34 -7.93 6.07
C SER A 313 9.89 -8.62 4.76
N ASP A 314 10.52 -9.72 4.38
CA ASP A 314 10.17 -10.47 3.16
C ASP A 314 9.02 -11.49 3.37
N VAL A 315 8.50 -11.64 4.58
CA VAL A 315 7.41 -12.60 4.91
C VAL A 315 6.22 -11.99 5.65
N VAL A 316 6.17 -10.66 5.78
CA VAL A 316 5.10 -9.92 6.48
C VAL A 316 4.27 -9.09 5.50
N TRP A 317 3.18 -8.47 5.98
CA TRP A 317 2.25 -7.72 5.17
C TRP A 317 1.79 -8.55 3.95
N ASN A 318 1.63 -7.94 2.79
CA ASN A 318 1.16 -8.67 1.59
C ASN A 318 2.14 -9.72 1.05
N HIS A 319 3.40 -9.76 1.51
CA HIS A 319 4.32 -10.84 1.17
C HIS A 319 3.89 -12.18 1.77
N THR A 320 3.24 -12.20 2.94
CA THR A 320 2.61 -13.41 3.48
C THR A 320 1.66 -14.03 2.46
N THR A 321 0.73 -13.24 1.93
CA THR A 321 -0.21 -13.69 0.89
C THR A 321 0.50 -14.12 -0.39
N LEU A 322 1.57 -13.39 -0.81
CA LEU A 322 2.40 -13.77 -1.95
C LEU A 322 2.98 -15.18 -1.81
N HIS A 323 3.58 -15.47 -0.65
CA HIS A 323 4.14 -16.80 -0.39
C HIS A 323 3.09 -17.91 -0.36
N MET A 324 1.95 -17.67 0.27
CA MET A 324 0.83 -18.60 0.27
C MET A 324 0.35 -18.90 -1.16
N ARG A 325 0.14 -17.86 -1.97
CA ARG A 325 -0.29 -17.99 -3.37
C ARG A 325 0.77 -18.62 -4.28
N SER A 326 2.04 -18.48 -3.96
CA SER A 326 3.11 -19.15 -4.71
C SER A 326 3.04 -20.67 -4.59
N ARG A 327 2.43 -21.19 -3.52
CA ARG A 327 2.22 -22.63 -3.27
C ARG A 327 0.87 -23.08 -3.83
N ASP A 328 -0.16 -22.29 -3.63
CA ASP A 328 -1.52 -22.61 -4.11
C ASP A 328 -2.26 -21.29 -4.44
N LYS A 329 -2.55 -21.10 -5.72
CA LYS A 329 -3.23 -19.90 -6.25
C LYS A 329 -4.67 -19.71 -5.72
N ASN A 330 -5.24 -20.72 -5.10
CA ASN A 330 -6.57 -20.67 -4.49
C ASN A 330 -6.60 -19.95 -3.13
N TRP A 331 -5.49 -19.38 -2.70
CA TRP A 331 -5.49 -18.46 -1.56
C TRP A 331 -5.75 -17.03 -2.03
N THR A 332 -6.59 -16.33 -1.29
CA THR A 332 -6.78 -14.88 -1.34
C THR A 332 -6.62 -14.32 0.07
N TYR A 333 -7.03 -13.09 0.33
CA TYR A 333 -6.88 -12.49 1.66
C TYR A 333 -7.97 -11.46 1.91
N LEU A 334 -8.13 -11.07 3.17
CA LEU A 334 -8.80 -9.84 3.59
C LEU A 334 -7.79 -8.93 4.27
N GLN A 335 -8.16 -7.67 4.42
CA GLN A 335 -7.42 -6.71 5.23
C GLN A 335 -8.39 -5.99 6.15
N MET A 336 -8.07 -5.93 7.44
CA MET A 336 -8.96 -5.33 8.43
C MET A 336 -8.20 -4.79 9.63
N LEU A 337 -8.82 -3.83 10.31
CA LEU A 337 -8.45 -3.43 11.66
C LEU A 337 -9.33 -4.21 12.64
N LEU A 338 -8.71 -4.90 13.59
CA LEU A 338 -9.44 -5.69 14.57
C LEU A 338 -10.14 -4.81 15.62
N PRO A 339 -11.27 -5.25 16.20
CA PRO A 339 -11.95 -4.51 17.26
C PRO A 339 -11.05 -4.39 18.49
N LEU A 340 -10.93 -3.18 19.05
CA LEU A 340 -10.11 -2.94 20.22
C LEU A 340 -10.65 -3.73 21.43
N ASN A 341 -9.77 -4.48 22.10
CA ASN A 341 -10.03 -5.34 23.26
C ASN A 341 -10.90 -6.60 23.00
N ASN A 342 -11.42 -6.79 21.78
CA ASN A 342 -12.21 -7.96 21.40
C ASN A 342 -11.57 -8.77 20.28
N GLU A 343 -10.26 -8.58 20.04
CA GLU A 343 -9.52 -9.22 18.96
C GLU A 343 -9.59 -10.75 19.05
N LEU A 344 -9.41 -11.29 20.27
CA LEU A 344 -9.45 -12.75 20.50
C LEU A 344 -10.84 -13.34 20.31
N GLU A 345 -11.89 -12.63 20.70
CA GLU A 345 -13.27 -13.09 20.51
C GLU A 345 -13.59 -13.28 19.02
N LEU A 346 -13.25 -12.28 18.21
CA LEU A 346 -13.41 -12.34 16.76
C LEU A 346 -12.60 -13.50 16.15
N ILE A 347 -11.31 -13.58 16.49
CA ILE A 347 -10.42 -14.60 15.94
C ILE A 347 -10.90 -16.00 16.30
N ASN A 348 -11.26 -16.23 17.58
CA ASN A 348 -11.70 -17.54 18.04
C ASN A 348 -13.05 -17.96 17.44
N PHE A 349 -13.98 -17.01 17.26
CA PHE A 349 -15.22 -17.25 16.53
C PHE A 349 -14.94 -17.74 15.10
N LEU A 350 -14.11 -17.01 14.36
CA LEU A 350 -13.79 -17.35 12.96
C LEU A 350 -12.99 -18.65 12.87
N ARG A 351 -12.03 -18.89 13.75
CA ARG A 351 -11.30 -20.16 13.81
C ARG A 351 -12.22 -21.35 14.07
N LYS A 352 -13.23 -21.18 14.95
CA LYS A 352 -14.22 -22.23 15.24
C LYS A 352 -15.17 -22.48 14.06
N LYS A 353 -15.61 -21.42 13.37
CA LYS A 353 -16.59 -21.52 12.26
C LYS A 353 -15.91 -21.94 10.95
N TRP A 354 -14.77 -21.34 10.62
CA TRP A 354 -14.14 -21.47 9.30
C TRP A 354 -12.91 -22.38 9.28
N GLY A 355 -12.33 -22.69 10.45
CA GLY A 355 -11.16 -23.55 10.57
C GLY A 355 -10.02 -23.11 9.67
N LYS A 356 -9.42 -24.05 8.95
CA LYS A 356 -8.27 -23.82 8.06
C LYS A 356 -8.60 -23.05 6.76
N LYS A 357 -9.85 -22.64 6.57
CA LYS A 357 -10.22 -21.75 5.45
C LYS A 357 -9.81 -20.30 5.71
N VAL A 358 -9.63 -19.90 6.96
CA VAL A 358 -9.20 -18.58 7.40
C VAL A 358 -7.98 -18.74 8.29
N LEU A 359 -6.81 -18.38 7.77
CA LEU A 359 -5.54 -18.46 8.50
C LEU A 359 -5.08 -17.06 8.91
N TRP A 360 -4.55 -16.96 10.12
CA TRP A 360 -4.30 -15.65 10.73
C TRP A 360 -2.88 -15.15 10.53
N HIS A 361 -2.80 -14.00 9.91
CA HIS A 361 -1.65 -13.11 9.86
C HIS A 361 -2.05 -11.78 10.51
N LEU A 362 -1.34 -11.38 11.55
CA LEU A 362 -1.60 -10.13 12.29
C LEU A 362 -0.40 -9.20 12.20
N GLU A 363 -0.66 -7.89 12.17
CA GLU A 363 0.35 -6.84 12.18
C GLU A 363 0.06 -5.85 13.32
N ALA A 364 1.07 -5.54 14.11
CA ALA A 364 0.97 -4.47 15.08
C ALA A 364 1.10 -3.12 14.38
N VAL A 365 0.12 -2.25 14.62
CA VAL A 365 0.06 -0.90 14.07
C VAL A 365 -0.24 0.10 15.17
N SER A 366 -0.11 1.37 14.90
CA SER A 366 -0.60 2.45 15.74
C SER A 366 -1.78 3.14 15.08
N GLN A 367 -2.75 3.56 15.85
CA GLN A 367 -3.83 4.44 15.41
C GLN A 367 -3.95 5.57 16.42
N GLN A 368 -3.72 6.80 15.98
CA GLN A 368 -3.72 7.99 16.85
C GLN A 368 -2.83 7.82 18.11
N GLY A 369 -1.65 7.22 17.90
CA GLY A 369 -0.68 6.97 18.97
C GLY A 369 -0.98 5.76 19.86
N SER A 370 -2.08 5.06 19.69
CA SER A 370 -2.44 3.87 20.47
C SER A 370 -2.15 2.57 19.71
N PRO A 371 -1.57 1.54 20.36
CA PRO A 371 -1.33 0.24 19.74
C PRO A 371 -2.64 -0.44 19.31
N ARG A 372 -2.67 -0.96 18.09
CA ARG A 372 -3.77 -1.71 17.50
C ARG A 372 -3.24 -2.95 16.79
N LEU A 373 -4.11 -3.89 16.50
CA LEU A 373 -3.82 -5.02 15.62
C LEU A 373 -4.60 -4.89 14.32
N ALA A 374 -3.87 -4.85 13.21
CA ALA A 374 -4.42 -5.10 11.89
C ALA A 374 -4.31 -6.60 11.58
N ALA A 375 -5.22 -7.12 10.78
CA ALA A 375 -5.17 -8.49 10.32
C ALA A 375 -5.18 -8.54 8.79
N LEU A 376 -4.35 -9.40 8.23
CA LEU A 376 -4.33 -9.76 6.82
C LEU A 376 -4.57 -11.28 6.70
N PRO A 377 -5.73 -11.79 7.19
CA PRO A 377 -5.98 -13.22 7.16
C PRO A 377 -5.94 -13.75 5.73
N VAL A 378 -5.30 -14.89 5.55
CA VAL A 378 -5.25 -15.59 4.28
C VAL A 378 -6.48 -16.49 4.18
N ILE A 379 -7.25 -16.31 3.11
CA ILE A 379 -8.56 -16.95 2.91
C ILE A 379 -8.46 -17.98 1.80
N LYS A 380 -8.93 -19.20 2.04
CA LYS A 380 -9.09 -20.20 0.98
C LYS A 380 -10.27 -19.81 0.12
N TRP A 381 -10.01 -19.55 -1.16
CA TRP A 381 -11.05 -19.15 -2.10
C TRP A 381 -12.03 -20.29 -2.41
N ASN A 382 -13.29 -20.05 -2.20
CA ASN A 382 -14.40 -20.98 -2.49
C ASN A 382 -15.65 -20.26 -3.02
N GLY A 383 -15.46 -19.14 -3.73
CA GLY A 383 -16.54 -18.36 -4.31
C GLY A 383 -16.86 -17.07 -3.55
N VAL A 384 -17.65 -16.23 -4.20
CA VAL A 384 -17.99 -14.88 -3.71
C VAL A 384 -18.89 -14.95 -2.48
N GLU A 385 -19.82 -15.89 -2.43
CA GLU A 385 -20.78 -16.06 -1.36
C GLU A 385 -20.08 -16.38 -0.04
N GLU A 386 -19.14 -17.35 -0.04
CA GLU A 386 -18.40 -17.72 1.16
C GLU A 386 -17.51 -16.56 1.63
N LEU A 387 -16.85 -15.84 0.72
CA LEU A 387 -16.06 -14.66 1.07
C LEU A 387 -16.91 -13.56 1.71
N ASN A 388 -18.10 -13.30 1.16
CA ASN A 388 -19.03 -12.31 1.70
C ASN A 388 -19.51 -12.73 3.10
N GLU A 389 -19.78 -14.03 3.33
CA GLU A 389 -20.17 -14.52 4.65
C GLU A 389 -19.04 -14.33 5.67
N ILE A 390 -17.79 -14.60 5.29
CA ILE A 390 -16.61 -14.34 6.15
C ILE A 390 -16.53 -12.84 6.49
N MET A 391 -16.70 -11.96 5.51
CA MET A 391 -16.66 -10.51 5.73
C MET A 391 -17.78 -10.04 6.65
N GLU A 392 -19.00 -10.56 6.50
CA GLU A 392 -20.13 -10.22 7.38
C GLU A 392 -19.92 -10.72 8.81
N ASP A 393 -19.33 -11.90 9.00
CA ASP A 393 -18.95 -12.38 10.32
C ASP A 393 -17.92 -11.45 10.98
N CYS A 394 -16.91 -11.01 10.21
CA CYS A 394 -15.91 -10.06 10.71
C CYS A 394 -16.55 -8.72 11.13
N LYS A 395 -17.42 -8.14 10.29
CA LYS A 395 -18.12 -6.88 10.57
C LYS A 395 -19.03 -6.96 11.79
N LYS A 396 -19.82 -8.04 11.92
CA LYS A 396 -20.70 -8.29 13.08
C LYS A 396 -19.94 -8.30 14.39
N LEU A 397 -18.69 -8.75 14.37
CA LEU A 397 -17.80 -8.77 15.53
C LEU A 397 -16.93 -7.51 15.67
N GLY A 398 -17.23 -6.46 14.91
CA GLY A 398 -16.63 -5.14 15.05
C GLY A 398 -15.31 -4.93 14.29
N ALA A 399 -14.94 -5.81 13.35
CA ALA A 399 -13.81 -5.54 12.48
C ALA A 399 -14.14 -4.46 11.46
N PHE A 400 -13.17 -3.59 11.20
CA PHE A 400 -13.23 -2.63 10.11
C PHE A 400 -12.46 -3.18 8.90
N ILE A 401 -13.17 -3.47 7.81
CA ILE A 401 -12.61 -4.15 6.62
C ILE A 401 -12.18 -3.12 5.57
N PHE A 402 -10.91 -3.23 5.13
CA PHE A 402 -10.39 -2.63 3.90
C PHE A 402 -10.48 -3.70 2.81
N ASN A 403 -11.54 -3.64 1.98
CA ASN A 403 -11.84 -4.74 1.09
C ASN A 403 -10.91 -4.82 -0.14
N PRO A 404 -10.02 -5.84 -0.25
CA PRO A 404 -9.09 -5.96 -1.38
C PRO A 404 -9.73 -6.53 -2.65
N HIS A 405 -11.05 -6.75 -2.67
CA HIS A 405 -11.79 -7.34 -3.78
C HIS A 405 -12.65 -6.32 -4.54
N VAL A 406 -12.46 -5.02 -4.24
CA VAL A 406 -13.13 -3.91 -4.91
C VAL A 406 -12.10 -2.97 -5.54
N LEU A 407 -12.54 -2.21 -6.56
CA LEU A 407 -11.63 -1.33 -7.30
C LEU A 407 -11.71 0.13 -6.89
N THR A 408 -12.67 0.49 -6.04
CA THR A 408 -12.95 1.88 -5.70
C THR A 408 -12.20 2.30 -4.43
N VAL A 409 -11.91 3.58 -4.33
CA VAL A 409 -11.24 4.18 -3.17
C VAL A 409 -12.06 3.94 -1.91
N GLU A 410 -13.37 4.15 -2.00
CA GLU A 410 -14.30 4.00 -0.87
C GLU A 410 -14.39 2.56 -0.42
N GLY A 411 -14.66 1.64 -1.34
CA GLY A 411 -14.83 0.22 -1.02
C GLY A 411 -13.54 -0.45 -0.53
N GLY A 412 -12.38 -0.03 -1.07
CA GLY A 412 -11.06 -0.52 -0.64
C GLY A 412 -10.48 0.20 0.57
N GLY A 413 -11.07 1.32 0.98
CA GLY A 413 -10.60 2.21 2.03
C GLY A 413 -11.60 2.36 3.18
N LEU A 414 -12.07 3.59 3.40
CA LEU A 414 -12.91 3.94 4.57
C LEU A 414 -14.36 3.43 4.49
N GLY A 415 -14.81 2.88 3.37
CA GLY A 415 -16.18 2.38 3.19
C GLY A 415 -17.24 3.48 3.07
N VAL A 416 -16.81 4.74 2.96
CA VAL A 416 -17.67 5.93 2.84
C VAL A 416 -17.12 6.87 1.79
N VAL A 417 -18.01 7.64 1.15
CA VAL A 417 -17.63 8.70 0.21
C VAL A 417 -16.96 9.84 0.97
N ASP A 418 -15.72 10.16 0.62
CA ASP A 418 -15.00 11.31 1.14
C ASP A 418 -15.37 12.56 0.32
N ALA A 419 -16.12 13.48 0.93
CA ALA A 419 -16.59 14.68 0.29
C ALA A 419 -15.45 15.56 -0.26
N ASP A 420 -14.31 15.62 0.44
CA ASP A 420 -13.19 16.44 0.04
C ASP A 420 -12.44 15.84 -1.15
N GLN A 421 -12.37 14.50 -1.26
CA GLN A 421 -11.90 13.85 -2.48
C GLN A 421 -12.80 14.15 -3.68
N VAL A 422 -14.13 14.13 -3.52
CA VAL A 422 -15.07 14.46 -4.61
C VAL A 422 -14.95 15.91 -5.03
N LYS A 423 -14.85 16.87 -4.08
CA LYS A 423 -14.63 18.30 -4.36
C LYS A 423 -13.31 18.53 -5.08
N ALA A 424 -12.23 17.89 -4.63
CA ALA A 424 -10.92 17.96 -5.28
C ALA A 424 -10.99 17.45 -6.72
N LYS A 425 -11.68 16.34 -6.97
CA LYS A 425 -11.89 15.83 -8.33
C LYS A 425 -12.69 16.79 -9.19
N LEU A 426 -13.79 17.36 -8.69
CA LEU A 426 -14.58 18.38 -9.39
C LEU A 426 -13.73 19.60 -9.77
N ARG A 427 -12.82 20.02 -8.89
CA ARG A 427 -11.93 21.17 -9.11
C ARG A 427 -10.79 20.85 -10.07
N PHE A 428 -10.14 19.71 -9.92
CA PHE A 428 -8.87 19.41 -10.61
C PHE A 428 -9.03 18.52 -11.84
N ASP A 429 -10.15 17.81 -11.96
CA ASP A 429 -10.49 16.94 -13.10
C ASP A 429 -11.99 16.97 -13.40
N PRO A 430 -12.54 18.13 -13.78
CA PRO A 430 -13.99 18.31 -13.94
C PRO A 430 -14.64 17.42 -15.02
N LYS A 431 -13.88 16.85 -15.95
CA LYS A 431 -14.37 15.86 -16.91
C LYS A 431 -14.31 14.41 -16.38
N GLY A 432 -13.65 14.15 -15.24
CA GLY A 432 -13.51 12.83 -14.67
C GLY A 432 -12.62 11.88 -15.50
N LEU A 433 -11.57 12.41 -16.12
CA LEU A 433 -10.69 11.66 -17.02
C LEU A 433 -9.52 10.95 -16.29
N LEU A 434 -9.14 11.42 -15.08
CA LEU A 434 -8.12 10.78 -14.26
C LEU A 434 -8.67 9.50 -13.62
N ASN A 435 -8.07 8.39 -13.97
CA ASN A 435 -8.37 7.06 -13.47
C ASN A 435 -9.87 6.79 -13.24
N PRO A 436 -10.71 6.97 -14.27
CA PRO A 436 -12.17 6.92 -14.15
C PRO A 436 -12.65 5.55 -13.63
N GLY A 437 -13.79 5.55 -12.91
CA GLY A 437 -14.40 4.35 -12.32
C GLY A 437 -13.76 3.88 -11.00
N LYS A 438 -12.81 4.66 -10.43
CA LYS A 438 -12.15 4.33 -9.15
C LYS A 438 -12.66 5.15 -7.96
N LEU A 439 -13.47 6.16 -8.16
CA LEU A 439 -14.07 7.00 -7.13
C LEU A 439 -15.60 6.90 -7.21
N GLU A 440 -16.25 6.21 -6.26
CA GLU A 440 -17.72 6.04 -6.23
C GLU A 440 -18.43 7.38 -6.05
N GLY A 441 -17.84 8.26 -5.23
CA GLY A 441 -18.37 9.60 -5.00
C GLY A 441 -18.52 10.44 -6.28
N TRP A 442 -17.82 10.10 -7.37
CA TRP A 442 -17.97 10.76 -8.65
C TRP A 442 -19.37 10.55 -9.26
N GLU A 443 -20.02 9.42 -9.03
CA GLU A 443 -21.36 9.13 -9.54
C GLU A 443 -22.44 9.96 -8.84
N VAL A 444 -22.16 10.42 -7.62
CA VAL A 444 -23.06 11.27 -6.81
C VAL A 444 -22.55 12.72 -6.66
N LYS A 445 -21.61 13.14 -7.50
CA LYS A 445 -20.92 14.43 -7.44
C LYS A 445 -21.84 15.65 -7.42
N GLU A 446 -23.04 15.56 -7.98
CA GLU A 446 -24.01 16.66 -7.99
C GLU A 446 -24.39 17.10 -6.56
N GLN A 447 -24.28 16.20 -5.56
CA GLN A 447 -24.54 16.50 -4.16
C GLN A 447 -23.44 17.36 -3.52
N PHE A 448 -22.26 17.46 -4.17
CA PHE A 448 -21.08 18.16 -3.67
C PHE A 448 -20.73 19.43 -4.48
N LYS A 449 -21.52 19.77 -5.49
CA LYS A 449 -21.41 21.05 -6.20
C LYS A 449 -21.85 22.18 -5.27
N ILE A 450 -20.98 23.18 -5.11
CA ILE A 450 -21.26 24.40 -4.32
C ILE A 450 -21.80 25.46 -5.26
#